data_fa46888710de20c9133925ef7c57e433
#
_entry.id   fa46888710de20c9133925ef7c57e433
#
_cell.length_a   1.000
_cell.length_b   1.000
_cell.length_c   1.000
_cell.angle_alpha   90.00
_cell.angle_beta   90.00
_cell.angle_gamma   90.00
#
_symmetry.space_group_name_H-M   'P 1'
#
loop_
_entity.id
_entity.type
_entity.pdbx_description
1 polymer ?
#
loop_
_entity_poly.entity_id
_entity_poly.type
_entity_poly.pdbx_seq_one_letter_code
_entity_poly.pdbx_strand_id
1 'polypeptide(L)'
;MYEIYASETGCPSYPLLTLPRSLLMAIWYKLSDQQLASSLSRNLLFRRFCRLELSSDIPDTTTLGRFRQQLVDHDLWEKLPTKDGEAGWQVKQDSCGKLKSTYGYNVHTGVDEDGFIHRQTVTPGNVHDSRERDTLLLGDENELYADAAYNSAETRDKLARFGISDRVQRKGYRNLPLSAGDHERNKENAVTRSGGERPFATFKRLYGLARTRFMGLDRSLTFYGLAAMASNIRKGAKFLTLYGIREPVAIG
;
A
#
# COMPACT_ATOMS: atom_id res chain seq x y z
N MET A 1 14.01 14.02 -2.50
CA MET A 1 13.23 14.85 -1.56
C MET A 1 13.77 16.28 -1.38
N TYR A 2 15.09 16.50 -1.34
CA TYR A 2 15.67 17.86 -1.31
C TYR A 2 15.35 18.70 -2.55
N GLU A 3 15.28 18.12 -3.72
CA GLU A 3 14.96 18.80 -4.98
C GLU A 3 13.54 19.38 -5.03
N ILE A 4 12.61 18.82 -4.26
CA ILE A 4 11.21 19.30 -4.17
C ILE A 4 11.11 20.63 -3.39
N TYR A 5 12.11 20.94 -2.56
CA TYR A 5 12.11 22.12 -1.69
C TYR A 5 13.00 23.27 -2.18
N ALA A 6 13.70 23.08 -3.29
CA ALA A 6 14.59 24.09 -3.85
C ALA A 6 13.85 25.06 -4.77
N SER A 7 12.96 25.92 -4.24
CA SER A 7 12.51 27.09 -4.98
C SER A 7 13.23 28.32 -4.48
N GLU A 8 13.95 29.00 -5.34
CA GLU A 8 14.70 30.23 -5.04
C GLU A 8 13.79 31.46 -4.81
N THR A 9 12.48 31.34 -5.05
CA THR A 9 11.52 32.44 -4.92
C THR A 9 10.24 31.98 -4.24
N GLY A 10 9.88 32.57 -3.11
CA GLY A 10 8.61 32.31 -2.41
C GLY A 10 8.71 32.36 -0.88
N CYS A 11 7.59 32.14 -0.19
CA CYS A 11 7.53 31.93 1.26
C CYS A 11 8.48 30.81 1.69
N PRO A 12 9.12 30.90 2.88
CA PRO A 12 9.99 29.84 3.37
C PRO A 12 9.26 28.49 3.38
N SER A 13 9.93 27.48 2.85
CA SER A 13 9.37 26.14 2.77
C SER A 13 9.21 25.52 4.16
N TYR A 14 8.19 24.71 4.34
CA TYR A 14 8.02 23.93 5.57
C TYR A 14 9.21 22.99 5.79
N PRO A 15 9.54 22.66 7.05
CA PRO A 15 10.55 21.64 7.33
C PRO A 15 10.26 20.35 6.57
N LEU A 16 11.33 19.69 6.08
CA LEU A 16 11.27 18.56 5.16
C LEU A 16 10.26 17.45 5.52
N LEU A 17 10.06 17.20 6.81
CA LEU A 17 9.15 16.15 7.28
C LEU A 17 7.73 16.62 7.62
N THR A 18 7.47 17.92 7.61
CA THR A 18 6.16 18.47 8.02
C THR A 18 5.05 18.04 7.06
N LEU A 19 5.23 18.28 5.77
CA LEU A 19 4.21 17.94 4.77
C LEU A 19 3.99 16.42 4.62
N PRO A 20 5.04 15.56 4.55
CA PRO A 20 4.85 14.11 4.57
C PRO A 20 4.09 13.60 5.81
N ARG A 21 4.41 14.12 7.00
CA ARG A 21 3.71 13.76 8.24
C ARG A 21 2.27 14.22 8.23
N SER A 22 2.00 15.39 7.70
CA SER A 22 0.63 15.91 7.55
C SER A 22 -0.20 14.98 6.64
N LEU A 23 0.36 14.50 5.53
CA LEU A 23 -0.32 13.53 4.66
C LEU A 23 -0.57 12.18 5.36
N LEU A 24 0.38 11.71 6.19
CA LEU A 24 0.16 10.50 7.00
C LEU A 24 -1.03 10.69 7.97
N MET A 25 -1.13 11.84 8.61
CA MET A 25 -2.29 12.17 9.48
C MET A 25 -3.61 12.15 8.69
N ALA A 26 -3.62 12.74 7.47
CA ALA A 26 -4.80 12.70 6.61
C ALA A 26 -5.25 11.26 6.30
N ILE A 27 -4.32 10.35 6.04
CA ILE A 27 -4.60 8.93 5.78
C ILE A 27 -5.11 8.24 7.04
N TRP A 28 -4.42 8.36 8.18
CA TRP A 28 -4.78 7.68 9.43
C TRP A 28 -6.15 8.08 9.96
N TYR A 29 -6.49 9.37 9.82
CA TYR A 29 -7.74 9.93 10.35
C TYR A 29 -8.80 10.18 9.29
N LYS A 30 -8.55 9.78 8.03
CA LYS A 30 -9.46 9.97 6.88
C LYS A 30 -9.89 11.41 6.66
N LEU A 31 -8.97 12.33 6.86
CA LEU A 31 -9.23 13.76 6.77
C LEU A 31 -9.13 14.24 5.31
N SER A 32 -10.04 15.11 4.91
CA SER A 32 -9.84 15.96 3.73
C SER A 32 -8.75 17.00 4.02
N ASP A 33 -8.22 17.65 3.00
CA ASP A 33 -7.19 18.68 3.18
C ASP A 33 -7.67 19.83 4.06
N GLN A 34 -8.93 20.23 3.90
CA GLN A 34 -9.56 21.25 4.74
C GLN A 34 -9.69 20.81 6.20
N GLN A 35 -10.10 19.55 6.41
CA GLN A 35 -10.17 18.98 7.76
C GLN A 35 -8.79 18.79 8.37
N LEU A 36 -7.78 18.42 7.58
CA LEU A 36 -6.40 18.31 8.05
C LEU A 36 -5.85 19.66 8.48
N ALA A 37 -5.97 20.69 7.66
CA ALA A 37 -5.54 22.04 7.99
C ALA A 37 -6.24 22.54 9.28
N SER A 38 -7.56 22.34 9.39
CA SER A 38 -8.31 22.66 10.60
C SER A 38 -7.87 21.84 11.82
N SER A 39 -7.53 20.57 11.64
CA SER A 39 -7.05 19.73 12.74
C SER A 39 -5.64 20.13 13.18
N LEU A 40 -4.75 20.46 12.25
CA LEU A 40 -3.42 20.99 12.55
C LEU A 40 -3.49 22.32 13.31
N SER A 41 -4.53 23.16 13.05
CA SER A 41 -4.70 24.42 13.77
C SER A 41 -5.13 24.24 15.24
N ARG A 42 -5.88 23.19 15.55
CA ARG A 42 -6.57 23.01 16.83
C ARG A 42 -5.96 21.91 17.71
N ASN A 43 -5.25 20.94 17.14
CA ASN A 43 -4.75 19.78 17.86
C ASN A 43 -3.24 19.84 18.04
N LEU A 44 -2.81 20.07 19.29
CA LEU A 44 -1.40 20.15 19.66
C LEU A 44 -0.62 18.87 19.39
N LEU A 45 -1.25 17.70 19.53
CA LEU A 45 -0.60 16.42 19.25
C LEU A 45 -0.35 16.25 17.75
N PHE A 46 -1.28 16.70 16.90
CA PHE A 46 -1.09 16.72 15.45
C PHE A 46 0.06 17.66 15.07
N ARG A 47 0.09 18.86 15.65
CA ARG A 47 1.20 19.82 15.43
C ARG A 47 2.54 19.21 15.83
N ARG A 48 2.61 18.63 17.04
CA ARG A 48 3.83 17.98 17.55
C ARG A 48 4.30 16.85 16.65
N PHE A 49 3.40 15.98 16.20
CA PHE A 49 3.72 14.93 15.27
C PHE A 49 4.27 15.48 13.96
N CYS A 50 3.65 16.52 13.41
CA CYS A 50 4.08 17.18 12.18
C CYS A 50 5.30 18.10 12.36
N ARG A 51 5.84 18.24 13.58
CA ARG A 51 6.92 19.16 13.93
C ARG A 51 6.58 20.64 13.63
N LEU A 52 5.34 21.00 13.84
CA LEU A 52 4.86 22.40 13.77
C LEU A 52 4.90 23.00 15.17
N GLU A 53 5.66 24.05 15.33
CA GLU A 53 5.66 24.87 16.56
C GLU A 53 4.37 25.68 16.67
N LEU A 54 4.05 26.19 17.87
CA LEU A 54 2.83 26.97 18.09
C LEU A 54 2.82 28.25 17.24
N SER A 55 3.99 28.82 17.00
CA SER A 55 4.19 30.00 16.16
C SER A 55 4.28 29.71 14.67
N SER A 56 4.41 28.44 14.27
CA SER A 56 4.57 28.08 12.87
C SER A 56 3.25 28.21 12.11
N ASP A 57 3.36 28.69 10.87
CA ASP A 57 2.25 28.65 9.92
C ASP A 57 1.81 27.21 9.66
N ILE A 58 0.52 27.05 9.42
CA ILE A 58 -0.08 25.74 9.16
C ILE A 58 -0.23 25.56 7.66
N PRO A 59 0.18 24.39 7.12
CA PRO A 59 -0.06 24.09 5.72
C PRO A 59 -1.55 24.20 5.37
N ASP A 60 -1.85 25.07 4.43
CA ASP A 60 -3.19 25.21 3.89
C ASP A 60 -3.52 24.10 2.87
N THR A 61 -4.76 24.08 2.42
CA THR A 61 -5.24 23.09 1.43
C THR A 61 -4.47 23.17 0.12
N THR A 62 -4.06 24.37 -0.28
CA THR A 62 -3.31 24.63 -1.51
C THR A 62 -1.89 24.08 -1.40
N THR A 63 -1.23 24.31 -0.27
CA THR A 63 0.11 23.79 0.03
C THR A 63 0.11 22.25 0.07
N LEU A 64 -0.87 21.64 0.73
CA LEU A 64 -1.01 20.19 0.78
C LEU A 64 -1.28 19.60 -0.61
N GLY A 65 -2.12 20.26 -1.40
CA GLY A 65 -2.40 19.87 -2.77
C GLY A 65 -1.18 19.97 -3.68
N ARG A 66 -0.44 21.09 -3.61
CA ARG A 66 0.81 21.29 -4.35
C ARG A 66 1.86 20.25 -3.95
N PHE A 67 2.01 19.98 -2.68
CA PHE A 67 2.96 18.97 -2.22
C PHE A 67 2.61 17.57 -2.73
N ARG A 68 1.32 17.17 -2.73
CA ARG A 68 0.91 15.92 -3.37
C ARG A 68 1.23 15.91 -4.86
N GLN A 69 0.99 17.03 -5.53
CA GLN A 69 1.32 17.17 -6.92
C GLN A 69 2.83 17.03 -7.15
N GLN A 70 3.66 17.66 -6.35
CA GLN A 70 5.12 17.52 -6.39
C GLN A 70 5.62 16.11 -6.10
N LEU A 71 4.95 15.34 -5.23
CA LEU A 71 5.25 13.92 -5.02
C LEU A 71 4.96 13.05 -6.25
N VAL A 72 4.12 13.55 -7.12
CA VAL A 72 3.69 12.88 -8.35
C VAL A 72 4.47 13.40 -9.55
N ASP A 73 4.81 14.70 -9.56
CA ASP A 73 5.40 15.41 -10.69
C ASP A 73 6.92 15.32 -10.70
N HIS A 74 7.47 14.15 -10.93
CA HIS A 74 8.76 14.14 -11.60
C HIS A 74 8.61 13.96 -13.13
N ASP A 75 7.37 14.02 -13.66
CA ASP A 75 7.14 14.11 -15.11
C ASP A 75 5.80 14.78 -15.44
N LEU A 76 5.87 15.81 -16.24
CA LEU A 76 4.90 16.74 -16.77
C LEU A 76 3.53 16.17 -17.14
N TRP A 77 2.49 16.72 -16.55
CA TRP A 77 1.08 16.42 -16.82
C TRP A 77 0.55 17.20 -18.03
N GLU A 78 0.46 16.52 -19.13
CA GLU A 78 -0.40 17.00 -20.22
C GLU A 78 -1.84 16.54 -19.98
N LYS A 79 -2.77 17.53 -19.97
CA LYS A 79 -4.23 17.47 -20.03
C LYS A 79 -4.90 16.28 -19.33
N LEU A 80 -5.64 16.55 -18.25
CA LEU A 80 -6.52 15.60 -17.57
C LEU A 80 -7.52 14.98 -18.58
N PRO A 81 -7.40 13.69 -18.90
CA PRO A 81 -8.41 13.02 -19.73
C PRO A 81 -9.73 12.90 -18.92
N THR A 82 -10.84 13.04 -19.62
CA THR A 82 -12.18 12.84 -19.03
C THR A 82 -12.40 11.42 -18.52
N LYS A 83 -11.57 10.47 -18.99
CA LYS A 83 -11.51 9.07 -18.55
C LYS A 83 -10.06 8.68 -18.34
N ASP A 84 -9.78 8.01 -17.23
CA ASP A 84 -8.44 7.53 -16.92
C ASP A 84 -7.99 6.46 -17.92
N GLY A 85 -7.07 6.81 -18.82
CA GLY A 85 -6.58 5.90 -19.87
C GLY A 85 -5.67 4.78 -19.36
N GLU A 86 -5.14 4.91 -18.14
CA GLU A 86 -4.25 3.92 -17.52
C GLU A 86 -5.03 2.91 -16.65
N ALA A 87 -6.30 3.18 -16.35
CA ALA A 87 -7.16 2.24 -15.65
C ALA A 87 -7.68 1.13 -16.58
N GLY A 88 -8.02 -0.02 -16.00
CA GLY A 88 -8.52 -1.18 -16.73
C GLY A 88 -9.84 -1.73 -16.19
N TRP A 89 -10.56 -2.45 -17.02
CA TRP A 89 -11.76 -3.17 -16.61
C TRP A 89 -11.40 -4.50 -15.96
N GLN A 90 -11.92 -4.72 -14.75
CA GLN A 90 -11.86 -5.99 -14.06
C GLN A 90 -13.25 -6.57 -13.92
N VAL A 91 -13.41 -7.85 -14.24
CA VAL A 91 -14.66 -8.60 -14.03
C VAL A 91 -14.38 -9.65 -12.96
N LYS A 92 -15.11 -9.58 -11.85
CA LYS A 92 -15.04 -10.57 -10.77
C LYS A 92 -16.44 -11.13 -10.54
N GLN A 93 -16.52 -12.40 -10.19
CA GLN A 93 -17.74 -13.05 -9.75
C GLN A 93 -17.87 -12.85 -8.23
N ASP A 94 -19.03 -12.41 -7.77
CA ASP A 94 -19.33 -12.30 -6.36
C ASP A 94 -19.68 -13.69 -5.75
N SER A 95 -19.88 -13.73 -4.44
CA SER A 95 -20.24 -14.96 -3.71
C SER A 95 -21.57 -15.58 -4.15
N CYS A 96 -22.42 -14.80 -4.83
CA CYS A 96 -23.70 -15.24 -5.37
C CYS A 96 -23.62 -15.67 -6.85
N GLY A 97 -22.42 -15.70 -7.43
CA GLY A 97 -22.20 -16.07 -8.82
C GLY A 97 -22.46 -14.93 -9.83
N LYS A 98 -22.82 -13.72 -9.37
CA LYS A 98 -23.08 -12.57 -10.24
C LYS A 98 -21.80 -11.89 -10.67
N LEU A 99 -21.64 -11.67 -11.97
CA LEU A 99 -20.49 -10.94 -12.52
C LEU A 99 -20.60 -9.45 -12.17
N LYS A 100 -19.53 -8.93 -11.57
CA LYS A 100 -19.36 -7.51 -11.27
C LYS A 100 -18.20 -6.95 -12.05
N SER A 101 -18.48 -5.98 -12.89
CA SER A 101 -17.46 -5.23 -13.63
C SER A 101 -17.06 -3.97 -12.86
N THR A 102 -15.76 -3.74 -12.74
CA THR A 102 -15.20 -2.56 -12.07
C THR A 102 -14.10 -1.97 -12.94
N TYR A 103 -14.13 -0.65 -13.14
CA TYR A 103 -13.07 0.08 -13.83
C TYR A 103 -12.13 0.71 -12.81
N GLY A 104 -10.83 0.50 -12.95
CA GLY A 104 -9.85 1.03 -12.00
C GLY A 104 -8.52 0.29 -12.02
N TYR A 105 -7.92 0.21 -10.85
CA TYR A 105 -6.60 -0.38 -10.62
C TYR A 105 -6.67 -1.58 -9.69
N ASN A 106 -5.70 -2.49 -9.85
CA ASN A 106 -5.38 -3.52 -8.88
C ASN A 106 -4.17 -3.07 -8.06
N VAL A 107 -4.22 -3.33 -6.76
CA VAL A 107 -3.11 -3.10 -5.84
C VAL A 107 -2.57 -4.45 -5.39
N HIS A 108 -1.29 -4.67 -5.60
CA HIS A 108 -0.60 -5.89 -5.21
C HIS A 108 0.37 -5.57 -4.07
N THR A 109 0.42 -6.41 -3.05
CA THR A 109 1.28 -6.19 -1.87
C THR A 109 2.04 -7.44 -1.51
N GLY A 110 3.35 -7.31 -1.34
CA GLY A 110 4.21 -8.28 -0.66
C GLY A 110 4.21 -7.97 0.85
N VAL A 111 3.95 -9.00 1.65
CA VAL A 111 3.80 -8.88 3.11
C VAL A 111 4.65 -9.96 3.77
N ASP A 112 5.41 -9.61 4.79
CA ASP A 112 6.18 -10.56 5.57
C ASP A 112 5.31 -11.34 6.58
N GLU A 113 5.92 -12.27 7.33
CA GLU A 113 5.24 -13.11 8.32
C GLU A 113 4.62 -12.29 9.45
N ASP A 114 5.23 -11.17 9.80
CA ASP A 114 4.71 -10.23 10.77
C ASP A 114 3.60 -9.34 10.19
N GLY A 115 3.43 -9.36 8.87
CA GLY A 115 2.42 -8.61 8.13
C GLY A 115 2.81 -7.15 7.88
N PHE A 116 4.10 -6.82 7.84
CA PHE A 116 4.56 -5.55 7.30
C PHE A 116 4.58 -5.62 5.78
N ILE A 117 4.20 -4.53 5.15
CA ILE A 117 4.22 -4.41 3.68
C ILE A 117 5.63 -4.01 3.28
N HIS A 118 6.34 -4.89 2.59
CA HIS A 118 7.71 -4.62 2.11
C HIS A 118 7.75 -4.17 0.65
N ARG A 119 6.80 -4.61 -0.18
CA ARG A 119 6.65 -4.17 -1.56
C ARG A 119 5.20 -3.94 -1.94
N GLN A 120 5.00 -3.02 -2.89
CA GLN A 120 3.69 -2.73 -3.42
C GLN A 120 3.78 -2.28 -4.88
N THR A 121 2.87 -2.77 -5.70
CA THR A 121 2.68 -2.34 -7.08
C THR A 121 1.21 -2.01 -7.36
N VAL A 122 0.98 -1.19 -8.35
CA VAL A 122 -0.36 -0.84 -8.84
C VAL A 122 -0.39 -1.08 -10.34
N THR A 123 -1.41 -1.79 -10.79
CA THR A 123 -1.59 -2.12 -12.20
C THR A 123 -2.99 -1.74 -12.68
N PRO A 124 -3.22 -1.58 -13.98
CA PRO A 124 -4.57 -1.52 -14.53
C PRO A 124 -5.41 -2.73 -14.09
N GLY A 125 -6.70 -2.54 -13.89
CA GLY A 125 -7.58 -3.59 -13.39
C GLY A 125 -7.67 -4.85 -14.24
N ASN A 126 -7.31 -4.77 -15.54
CA ASN A 126 -7.28 -5.90 -16.46
C ASN A 126 -5.98 -6.72 -16.39
N VAL A 127 -4.98 -6.29 -15.62
CA VAL A 127 -3.74 -7.05 -15.42
C VAL A 127 -4.00 -8.16 -14.40
N HIS A 128 -3.62 -9.39 -14.77
CA HIS A 128 -3.78 -10.55 -13.90
C HIS A 128 -2.73 -10.56 -12.80
N ASP A 129 -3.14 -10.87 -11.58
CA ASP A 129 -2.31 -10.83 -10.38
C ASP A 129 -1.01 -11.65 -10.51
N SER A 130 -1.03 -12.76 -11.24
CA SER A 130 0.14 -13.61 -11.45
C SER A 130 1.32 -12.93 -12.16
N ARG A 131 1.08 -11.84 -12.91
CA ARG A 131 2.14 -11.09 -13.59
C ARG A 131 2.98 -10.26 -12.64
N GLU A 132 2.41 -9.86 -11.50
CA GLU A 132 3.06 -8.99 -10.52
C GLU A 132 3.86 -9.75 -9.45
N ARG A 133 3.81 -11.08 -9.46
CA ARG A 133 4.52 -11.91 -8.46
C ARG A 133 6.01 -11.57 -8.38
N ASP A 134 6.68 -11.56 -9.52
CA ASP A 134 8.14 -11.38 -9.57
C ASP A 134 8.56 -9.99 -9.09
N THR A 135 7.70 -9.00 -9.29
CA THR A 135 7.91 -7.62 -8.83
C THR A 135 7.77 -7.51 -7.31
N LEU A 136 6.97 -8.38 -6.69
CA LEU A 136 6.71 -8.35 -5.25
C LEU A 136 7.75 -9.12 -4.43
N LEU A 137 8.50 -10.04 -5.04
CA LEU A 137 9.55 -10.79 -4.35
C LEU A 137 10.79 -9.91 -4.13
N LEU A 138 11.42 -10.03 -2.97
CA LEU A 138 12.69 -9.40 -2.63
C LEU A 138 13.86 -10.28 -3.07
N GLY A 139 13.67 -11.60 -3.09
CA GLY A 139 14.66 -12.60 -3.48
C GLY A 139 15.38 -13.25 -2.30
N ASP A 140 15.00 -12.91 -1.08
CA ASP A 140 15.51 -13.47 0.18
C ASP A 140 14.45 -14.28 0.96
N GLU A 141 13.28 -14.50 0.33
CA GLU A 141 12.20 -15.25 0.94
C GLU A 141 12.54 -16.75 1.02
N ASN A 142 12.23 -17.37 2.16
CA ASN A 142 12.33 -18.82 2.35
C ASN A 142 11.09 -19.56 1.79
N GLU A 143 9.92 -18.94 1.89
CA GLU A 143 8.64 -19.51 1.49
C GLU A 143 7.75 -18.45 0.83
N LEU A 144 6.96 -18.87 -0.16
CA LEU A 144 5.96 -18.01 -0.80
C LEU A 144 4.55 -18.54 -0.59
N TYR A 145 3.73 -17.78 0.14
CA TYR A 145 2.30 -18.02 0.31
C TYR A 145 1.50 -17.10 -0.63
N ALA A 146 0.76 -17.70 -1.55
CA ALA A 146 -0.04 -16.94 -2.50
C ALA A 146 -1.35 -17.68 -2.84
N ASP A 147 -2.28 -16.97 -3.47
CA ASP A 147 -3.55 -17.51 -3.94
C ASP A 147 -3.34 -18.47 -5.14
N ALA A 148 -4.33 -19.31 -5.39
CA ALA A 148 -4.36 -20.24 -6.49
C ALA A 148 -4.23 -19.59 -7.89
N ALA A 149 -4.50 -18.30 -8.00
CA ALA A 149 -4.25 -17.51 -9.21
C ALA A 149 -2.76 -17.48 -9.62
N TYR A 150 -1.86 -17.66 -8.66
CA TYR A 150 -0.40 -17.70 -8.87
C TYR A 150 0.13 -19.11 -9.15
N ASN A 151 -0.72 -20.14 -9.10
CA ASN A 151 -0.32 -21.53 -9.33
C ASN A 151 -0.13 -21.81 -10.82
N SER A 152 1.11 -21.78 -11.28
CA SER A 152 1.50 -22.20 -12.63
C SER A 152 2.77 -23.06 -12.59
N ALA A 153 3.03 -23.83 -13.66
CA ALA A 153 4.28 -24.57 -13.79
C ALA A 153 5.48 -23.62 -13.74
N GLU A 154 5.39 -22.52 -14.46
CA GLU A 154 6.43 -21.48 -14.47
C GLU A 154 6.72 -20.92 -13.06
N THR A 155 5.68 -20.72 -12.23
CA THR A 155 5.84 -20.28 -10.84
C THR A 155 6.65 -21.29 -10.05
N ARG A 156 6.29 -22.57 -10.14
CA ARG A 156 6.98 -23.64 -9.40
C ARG A 156 8.45 -23.77 -9.81
N ASP A 157 8.71 -23.73 -11.12
CA ASP A 157 10.07 -23.84 -11.65
C ASP A 157 10.94 -22.66 -11.20
N LYS A 158 10.37 -21.43 -11.18
CA LYS A 158 11.08 -20.24 -10.68
C LYS A 158 11.37 -20.36 -9.19
N LEU A 159 10.38 -20.69 -8.38
CA LEU A 159 10.58 -20.85 -6.93
C LEU A 159 11.64 -21.91 -6.62
N ALA A 160 11.61 -23.04 -7.33
CA ALA A 160 12.61 -24.08 -7.19
C ALA A 160 14.03 -23.60 -7.54
N ARG A 161 14.19 -22.79 -8.60
CA ARG A 161 15.48 -22.21 -8.99
C ARG A 161 16.06 -21.26 -7.94
N PHE A 162 15.20 -20.52 -7.25
CA PHE A 162 15.60 -19.59 -6.19
C PHE A 162 15.65 -20.23 -4.80
N GLY A 163 15.36 -21.53 -4.68
CA GLY A 163 15.33 -22.23 -3.39
C GLY A 163 14.16 -21.83 -2.48
N ILE A 164 13.14 -21.18 -3.03
CA ILE A 164 11.97 -20.71 -2.29
C ILE A 164 10.94 -21.85 -2.19
N SER A 165 10.52 -22.18 -0.98
CA SER A 165 9.48 -23.20 -0.75
C SER A 165 8.13 -22.74 -1.30
N ASP A 166 7.56 -23.54 -2.21
CA ASP A 166 6.26 -23.27 -2.82
C ASP A 166 5.11 -23.59 -1.84
N ARG A 167 4.47 -22.55 -1.30
CA ARG A 167 3.26 -22.62 -0.47
C ARG A 167 2.03 -22.05 -1.19
N VAL A 168 2.12 -21.85 -2.50
CA VAL A 168 1.00 -21.36 -3.33
C VAL A 168 -0.15 -22.35 -3.29
N GLN A 169 -1.38 -21.87 -3.14
CA GLN A 169 -2.57 -22.70 -3.11
C GLN A 169 -2.74 -23.46 -4.43
N ARG A 170 -3.12 -24.73 -4.36
CA ARG A 170 -3.44 -25.56 -5.52
C ARG A 170 -4.86 -25.27 -5.99
N LYS A 171 -5.07 -25.33 -7.30
CA LYS A 171 -6.37 -25.18 -7.94
C LYS A 171 -6.78 -26.46 -8.63
N GLY A 172 -7.99 -26.92 -8.36
CA GLY A 172 -8.60 -27.99 -9.13
C GLY A 172 -9.11 -27.50 -10.48
N TYR A 173 -9.11 -28.36 -11.45
CA TYR A 173 -9.66 -28.14 -12.78
C TYR A 173 -10.79 -29.15 -13.04
N ARG A 174 -11.63 -28.87 -14.04
CA ARG A 174 -12.79 -29.71 -14.35
C ARG A 174 -12.46 -31.20 -14.53
N ASN A 175 -11.29 -31.49 -15.11
CA ASN A 175 -10.83 -32.84 -15.40
C ASN A 175 -9.75 -33.34 -14.43
N LEU A 176 -9.34 -32.52 -13.46
CA LEU A 176 -8.33 -32.84 -12.45
C LEU A 176 -8.71 -32.17 -11.14
N PRO A 177 -9.62 -32.76 -10.35
CA PRO A 177 -9.99 -32.24 -9.05
C PRO A 177 -8.80 -32.26 -8.10
N LEU A 178 -8.86 -31.42 -7.05
CA LEU A 178 -7.85 -31.42 -6.00
C LEU A 178 -7.82 -32.80 -5.30
N SER A 179 -6.62 -33.29 -5.04
CA SER A 179 -6.42 -34.46 -4.18
C SER A 179 -6.74 -34.14 -2.71
N ALA A 180 -6.98 -35.17 -1.89
CA ALA A 180 -7.15 -34.96 -0.44
C ALA A 180 -5.93 -34.27 0.20
N GLY A 181 -4.71 -34.61 -0.27
CA GLY A 181 -3.48 -33.98 0.17
C GLY A 181 -3.39 -32.49 -0.22
N ASP A 182 -3.86 -32.13 -1.43
CA ASP A 182 -3.91 -30.73 -1.85
C ASP A 182 -4.92 -29.91 -1.03
N HIS A 183 -6.05 -30.54 -0.66
CA HIS A 183 -7.02 -29.88 0.22
C HIS A 183 -6.43 -29.58 1.60
N GLU A 184 -5.76 -30.54 2.23
CA GLU A 184 -5.14 -30.35 3.54
C GLU A 184 -4.01 -29.30 3.47
N ARG A 185 -3.12 -29.42 2.47
CA ARG A 185 -2.08 -28.42 2.21
C ARG A 185 -2.65 -27.01 2.02
N ASN A 186 -3.72 -26.87 1.25
CA ASN A 186 -4.38 -25.58 1.04
C ASN A 186 -4.97 -25.01 2.34
N LYS A 187 -5.51 -25.87 3.21
CA LYS A 187 -6.05 -25.49 4.51
C LYS A 187 -4.93 -24.99 5.45
N GLU A 188 -3.81 -25.70 5.52
CA GLU A 188 -2.63 -25.29 6.29
C GLU A 188 -2.10 -23.92 5.80
N ASN A 189 -1.89 -23.79 4.50
CA ASN A 189 -1.37 -22.58 3.88
C ASN A 189 -2.34 -21.39 4.02
N ALA A 190 -3.66 -21.64 4.11
CA ALA A 190 -4.67 -20.57 4.22
C ALA A 190 -4.52 -19.75 5.49
N VAL A 191 -4.05 -20.34 6.58
CA VAL A 191 -3.84 -19.66 7.87
C VAL A 191 -2.80 -18.55 7.70
N THR A 192 -1.62 -18.88 7.18
CA THR A 192 -0.54 -17.91 6.94
C THR A 192 -0.92 -16.92 5.84
N ARG A 193 -1.49 -17.40 4.72
CA ARG A 193 -1.95 -16.56 3.61
C ARG A 193 -2.94 -15.48 4.05
N SER A 194 -3.82 -15.79 5.00
CA SER A 194 -4.80 -14.81 5.52
C SER A 194 -4.14 -13.57 6.11
N GLY A 195 -2.90 -13.68 6.56
CA GLY A 195 -2.07 -12.55 7.00
C GLY A 195 -1.88 -11.50 5.90
N GLY A 196 -1.68 -11.93 4.66
CA GLY A 196 -1.52 -11.07 3.50
C GLY A 196 -2.79 -10.28 3.11
N GLU A 197 -3.96 -10.70 3.58
CA GLU A 197 -5.22 -9.97 3.32
C GLU A 197 -5.46 -8.82 4.32
N ARG A 198 -4.77 -8.82 5.46
CA ARG A 198 -4.94 -7.82 6.52
C ARG A 198 -4.65 -6.38 6.07
N PRO A 199 -3.60 -6.10 5.27
CA PRO A 199 -3.36 -4.76 4.75
C PRO A 199 -4.54 -4.22 3.94
N PHE A 200 -5.13 -5.04 3.08
CA PHE A 200 -6.29 -4.64 2.28
C PHE A 200 -7.53 -4.34 3.14
N ALA A 201 -7.74 -5.10 4.21
CA ALA A 201 -8.79 -4.81 5.18
C ALA A 201 -8.52 -3.47 5.90
N THR A 202 -7.27 -3.20 6.26
CA THR A 202 -6.84 -1.93 6.84
C THR A 202 -7.06 -0.78 5.85
N PHE A 203 -6.63 -0.92 4.61
CA PHE A 203 -6.82 0.09 3.57
C PHE A 203 -8.30 0.41 3.38
N LYS A 204 -9.14 -0.60 3.25
CA LYS A 204 -10.58 -0.41 3.02
C LYS A 204 -11.31 0.16 4.24
N ARG A 205 -11.08 -0.41 5.43
CA ARG A 205 -11.86 -0.09 6.63
C ARG A 205 -11.34 1.13 7.37
N LEU A 206 -10.02 1.23 7.54
CA LEU A 206 -9.42 2.31 8.33
C LEU A 206 -9.10 3.53 7.47
N TYR A 207 -8.56 3.34 6.26
CA TYR A 207 -8.12 4.47 5.44
C TYR A 207 -9.12 4.85 4.33
N GLY A 208 -10.23 4.12 4.20
CA GLY A 208 -11.27 4.44 3.23
C GLY A 208 -10.85 4.23 1.77
N LEU A 209 -9.85 3.39 1.51
CA LEU A 209 -9.23 3.17 0.22
C LEU A 209 -9.91 2.06 -0.60
N ALA A 210 -11.21 1.88 -0.46
CA ALA A 210 -11.98 0.98 -1.32
C ALA A 210 -12.05 1.48 -2.77
N ARG A 211 -11.83 2.78 -2.97
CA ARG A 211 -11.77 3.45 -4.27
C ARG A 211 -10.62 4.45 -4.27
N THR A 212 -9.87 4.49 -5.37
CA THR A 212 -8.89 5.57 -5.58
C THR A 212 -9.62 6.88 -5.88
N ARG A 213 -9.04 7.98 -5.45
CA ARG A 213 -9.48 9.35 -5.77
C ARG A 213 -8.64 9.95 -6.90
N PHE A 214 -7.60 9.26 -7.32
CA PHE A 214 -6.63 9.74 -8.28
C PHE A 214 -6.75 8.99 -9.59
N MET A 215 -6.47 9.71 -10.66
CA MET A 215 -6.30 9.17 -12.00
C MET A 215 -4.80 9.02 -12.26
N GLY A 216 -4.41 7.96 -12.94
CA GLY A 216 -3.04 7.62 -13.28
C GLY A 216 -2.40 6.61 -12.33
N LEU A 217 -1.53 5.76 -12.89
CA LEU A 217 -0.82 4.70 -12.17
C LEU A 217 0.11 5.28 -11.10
N ASP A 218 0.93 6.26 -11.44
CA ASP A 218 1.92 6.86 -10.54
C ASP A 218 1.29 7.52 -9.32
N ARG A 219 0.20 8.25 -9.54
CA ARG A 219 -0.56 8.86 -8.44
C ARG A 219 -1.19 7.80 -7.54
N SER A 220 -1.75 6.77 -8.15
CA SER A 220 -2.34 5.66 -7.40
C SER A 220 -1.26 4.90 -6.63
N LEU A 221 -0.10 4.63 -7.24
CA LEU A 221 1.04 3.99 -6.59
C LEU A 221 1.54 4.83 -5.40
N THR A 222 1.74 6.13 -5.59
CA THR A 222 2.16 7.06 -4.51
C THR A 222 1.16 7.04 -3.35
N PHE A 223 -0.13 7.09 -3.67
CA PHE A 223 -1.19 7.11 -2.67
C PHE A 223 -1.28 5.81 -1.86
N TYR A 224 -1.24 4.66 -2.53
CA TYR A 224 -1.22 3.37 -1.85
C TYR A 224 0.12 3.13 -1.14
N GLY A 225 1.24 3.63 -1.67
CA GLY A 225 2.55 3.62 -1.00
C GLY A 225 2.53 4.36 0.34
N LEU A 226 1.93 5.55 0.38
CA LEU A 226 1.73 6.30 1.63
C LEU A 226 0.82 5.52 2.61
N ALA A 227 -0.20 4.84 2.10
CA ALA A 227 -1.07 4.01 2.93
C ALA A 227 -0.33 2.78 3.50
N ALA A 228 0.53 2.16 2.72
CA ALA A 228 1.40 1.07 3.17
C ALA A 228 2.35 1.55 4.28
N MET A 229 3.00 2.69 4.08
CA MET A 229 3.86 3.31 5.09
C MET A 229 3.09 3.61 6.38
N ALA A 230 1.89 4.22 6.27
CA ALA A 230 1.03 4.50 7.42
C ALA A 230 0.62 3.24 8.17
N SER A 231 0.33 2.15 7.43
CA SER A 231 0.01 0.84 8.00
C SER A 231 1.20 0.26 8.76
N ASN A 232 2.39 0.29 8.17
CA ASN A 232 3.61 -0.22 8.77
C ASN A 232 4.00 0.56 10.04
N ILE A 233 3.95 1.89 10.01
CA ILE A 233 4.24 2.73 11.19
C ILE A 233 3.26 2.40 12.33
N ARG A 234 1.95 2.30 12.02
CA ARG A 234 0.94 1.95 13.01
C ARG A 234 1.17 0.57 13.61
N LYS A 235 1.55 -0.38 12.78
CA LYS A 235 1.86 -1.75 13.21
C LYS A 235 3.12 -1.78 14.07
N GLY A 236 4.20 -1.13 13.63
CA GLY A 236 5.43 -0.99 14.39
C GLY A 236 5.21 -0.35 15.77
N ALA A 237 4.42 0.72 15.83
CA ALA A 237 4.05 1.34 17.11
C ALA A 237 3.34 0.36 18.05
N LYS A 238 2.44 -0.49 17.53
CA LYS A 238 1.79 -1.55 18.32
C LYS A 238 2.78 -2.61 18.80
N PHE A 239 3.72 -3.01 17.95
CA PHE A 239 4.79 -3.95 18.32
C PHE A 239 5.62 -3.39 19.47
N LEU A 240 6.08 -2.14 19.37
CA LEU A 240 6.85 -1.48 20.42
C LEU A 240 6.07 -1.37 21.74
N THR A 241 4.77 -1.14 21.68
CA THR A 241 3.91 -1.10 22.88
C THR A 241 3.76 -2.48 23.52
N LEU A 242 3.65 -3.55 22.72
CA LEU A 242 3.42 -4.91 23.24
C LEU A 242 4.70 -5.56 23.77
N TYR A 243 5.85 -5.31 23.12
CA TYR A 243 7.12 -5.97 23.45
C TYR A 243 8.08 -5.09 24.25
N GLY A 244 7.69 -3.84 24.58
CA GLY A 244 8.51 -2.84 25.25
C GLY A 244 9.57 -2.25 24.34
N ILE A 245 9.91 -0.98 24.57
CA ILE A 245 11.15 -0.40 24.04
C ILE A 245 12.24 -0.97 24.93
N ARG A 246 13.03 -1.92 24.46
CA ARG A 246 14.32 -2.19 25.09
C ARG A 246 15.11 -0.91 24.92
N GLU A 247 15.36 -0.21 26.00
CA GLU A 247 16.27 0.93 25.98
C GLU A 247 17.57 0.47 25.33
N PRO A 248 18.17 1.27 24.42
CA PRO A 248 19.48 0.91 23.88
C PRO A 248 20.43 0.76 25.08
N VAL A 249 21.02 -0.43 25.21
CA VAL A 249 22.08 -0.69 26.16
C VAL A 249 23.15 0.36 25.89
N ALA A 250 23.35 1.28 26.84
CA ALA A 250 24.44 2.23 26.77
C ALA A 250 25.76 1.41 26.68
N ILE A 251 26.36 1.46 25.49
CA ILE A 251 27.72 0.92 25.32
C ILE A 251 28.63 1.92 26.01
N GLY A 252 29.10 1.54 27.21
CA GLY A 252 30.12 2.26 27.96
C GLY A 252 31.49 2.19 27.28
#